data_62ed79aa74dfc86a980ff8e38c131495
#
_entry.id   62ed79aa74dfc86a980ff8e38c131495
#
_cell.length_a   1.000
_cell.length_b   1.000
_cell.length_c   1.000
_cell.angle_alpha   90.00
_cell.angle_beta   90.00
_cell.angle_gamma   90.00
#
_symmetry.space_group_name_H-M   'P 1'
#
loop_
_entity.id
_entity.type
_entity.pdbx_description
1 polymer ?
#
loop_
_entity_poly.entity_id
_entity_poly.type
_entity_poly.pdbx_seq_one_letter_code
_entity_poly.pdbx_strand_id
1 'polypeptide(L)'
;MPPFPKPDIVYKVDVAKEIKNLTAYKKNKPDRNIPAKKRNKLLIATWNIANLGSQKREQEHYKIIAEMLTWFDIIAIQELNDNLEELRKLQKELPINYKVIFSDASGNDERMCFLFNSKKVKQMEKIGEISIAAEELKDIKLPEIKSEFKGFSKTPFLATFKANNFVVALINAHSYFGDESKLKSIERRSLEAYCVGRWADLRRNSKNCYTQNIIAMGDFNLPKIEPGDLVYKALLARGFEIPEHSTKIYSNINNDMHYDQIVFLPGLKNLVTNSGVFDFDGALFPELWDEKKPTILKNYLRYYISDHRIKWIEILTD
;
A
#
# COMPACT_ATOMS: atom_id res chain seq x y z
N MET A 1 0.32 -14.50 5.98
CA MET A 1 -0.72 -15.45 5.52
C MET A 1 -0.04 -16.66 4.89
N PRO A 2 -0.68 -17.86 4.82
CA PRO A 2 -0.09 -18.94 4.02
C PRO A 2 -0.05 -18.52 2.55
N PRO A 3 0.99 -18.94 1.80
CA PRO A 3 1.10 -18.61 0.38
C PRO A 3 -0.08 -19.19 -0.40
N PHE A 4 -0.48 -18.49 -1.45
CA PHE A 4 -1.48 -19.02 -2.38
C PHE A 4 -0.97 -20.29 -3.06
N PRO A 5 -1.84 -21.25 -3.39
CA PRO A 5 -1.42 -22.43 -4.13
C PRO A 5 -0.92 -22.03 -5.52
N LYS A 6 0.20 -22.66 -5.93
CA LYS A 6 0.73 -22.45 -7.29
C LYS A 6 -0.31 -22.91 -8.31
N PRO A 7 -0.65 -22.09 -9.32
CA PRO A 7 -1.58 -22.49 -10.37
C PRO A 7 -1.07 -23.70 -11.15
N ASP A 8 -1.94 -24.64 -11.42
CA ASP A 8 -1.63 -25.83 -12.25
C ASP A 8 -1.86 -25.51 -13.74
N ILE A 9 -1.09 -24.53 -14.23
CA ILE A 9 -1.07 -24.12 -15.64
C ILE A 9 0.35 -23.80 -16.07
N VAL A 10 0.69 -24.19 -17.29
CA VAL A 10 1.93 -23.79 -17.94
C VAL A 10 1.63 -22.60 -18.85
N TYR A 11 2.15 -21.42 -18.48
CA TYR A 11 2.03 -20.22 -19.29
C TYR A 11 3.40 -19.60 -19.52
N LYS A 12 3.74 -19.41 -20.79
CA LYS A 12 5.02 -18.77 -21.18
C LYS A 12 4.81 -17.25 -21.20
N VAL A 13 5.40 -16.55 -20.24
CA VAL A 13 5.30 -15.11 -20.14
C VAL A 13 6.15 -14.42 -21.20
N ASP A 14 5.52 -13.58 -22.02
CA ASP A 14 6.22 -12.62 -22.89
C ASP A 14 6.25 -11.25 -22.20
N VAL A 15 7.36 -10.96 -21.53
CA VAL A 15 7.55 -9.72 -20.75
C VAL A 15 7.33 -8.46 -21.59
N ALA A 16 7.84 -8.44 -22.83
CA ALA A 16 7.71 -7.27 -23.69
C ALA A 16 6.25 -6.99 -24.06
N LYS A 17 5.49 -8.05 -24.33
CA LYS A 17 4.05 -7.99 -24.60
C LYS A 17 3.28 -7.49 -23.38
N GLU A 18 3.56 -8.06 -22.20
CA GLU A 18 2.84 -7.66 -20.97
C GLU A 18 3.14 -6.20 -20.58
N ILE A 19 4.38 -5.74 -20.70
CA ILE A 19 4.74 -4.33 -20.49
C ILE A 19 4.04 -3.41 -21.50
N LYS A 20 3.93 -3.83 -22.76
CA LYS A 20 3.18 -3.09 -23.77
C LYS A 20 1.70 -3.00 -23.42
N ASN A 21 1.08 -4.10 -22.96
CA ASN A 21 -0.31 -4.14 -22.52
C ASN A 21 -0.54 -3.18 -21.34
N LEU A 22 0.29 -3.26 -20.31
CA LEU A 22 0.25 -2.35 -19.15
C LEU A 22 0.35 -0.89 -19.55
N THR A 23 1.30 -0.55 -20.41
CA THR A 23 1.52 0.83 -20.88
C THR A 23 0.34 1.35 -21.68
N ALA A 24 -0.20 0.52 -22.57
CA ALA A 24 -1.39 0.84 -23.35
C ALA A 24 -2.63 1.03 -22.47
N TYR A 25 -2.82 0.13 -21.51
CA TYR A 25 -3.92 0.17 -20.54
C TYR A 25 -3.87 1.45 -19.70
N LYS A 26 -2.72 1.73 -19.11
CA LYS A 26 -2.48 2.94 -18.32
C LYS A 26 -2.75 4.23 -19.12
N LYS A 27 -2.45 4.23 -20.41
CA LYS A 27 -2.62 5.41 -21.28
C LYS A 27 -4.03 5.57 -21.81
N ASN A 28 -4.67 4.48 -22.22
CA ASN A 28 -5.86 4.50 -23.05
C ASN A 28 -7.16 4.16 -22.30
N LYS A 29 -7.05 3.43 -21.18
CA LYS A 29 -8.23 3.09 -20.38
C LYS A 29 -8.69 4.31 -19.59
N PRO A 30 -9.95 4.77 -19.74
CA PRO A 30 -10.49 5.87 -18.93
C PRO A 30 -10.29 5.62 -17.43
N ASP A 31 -9.94 6.67 -16.70
CA ASP A 31 -9.72 6.67 -15.24
C ASP A 31 -8.61 5.72 -14.73
N ARG A 32 -7.71 5.24 -15.62
CA ARG A 32 -6.57 4.38 -15.27
C ARG A 32 -5.21 5.04 -15.51
N ASN A 33 -5.20 6.28 -15.96
CA ASN A 33 -3.98 6.98 -16.31
C ASN A 33 -3.20 7.42 -15.06
N ILE A 34 -2.02 6.84 -14.88
CA ILE A 34 -1.04 7.34 -13.93
C ILE A 34 -0.28 8.46 -14.64
N PRO A 35 -0.23 9.69 -14.09
CA PRO A 35 0.42 10.81 -14.74
C PRO A 35 1.93 10.60 -14.89
N ALA A 36 2.53 11.25 -15.87
CA ALA A 36 3.98 11.27 -16.01
C ALA A 36 4.63 12.01 -14.83
N LYS A 37 5.79 11.53 -14.39
CA LYS A 37 6.57 12.18 -13.33
C LYS A 37 6.93 13.62 -13.70
N LYS A 38 6.73 14.56 -12.77
CA LYS A 38 7.05 15.99 -12.93
C LYS A 38 8.01 16.44 -11.83
N ARG A 39 8.84 17.45 -12.12
CA ARG A 39 9.85 17.95 -11.14
C ARG A 39 9.21 18.43 -9.84
N ASN A 40 8.10 19.12 -9.92
CA ASN A 40 7.38 19.74 -8.80
C ASN A 40 6.25 18.89 -8.22
N LYS A 41 6.20 17.60 -8.53
CA LYS A 41 5.19 16.67 -8.03
C LYS A 41 5.81 15.34 -7.62
N LEU A 42 5.25 14.69 -6.63
CA LEU A 42 5.55 13.33 -6.21
C LEU A 42 4.40 12.40 -6.58
N LEU A 43 4.75 11.27 -7.18
CA LEU A 43 3.86 10.11 -7.30
C LEU A 43 4.18 9.13 -6.18
N ILE A 44 3.24 8.97 -5.26
CA ILE A 44 3.36 8.10 -4.09
C ILE A 44 2.34 6.99 -4.22
N ALA A 45 2.75 5.74 -3.97
CA ALA A 45 1.88 4.57 -4.08
C ALA A 45 2.00 3.65 -2.87
N THR A 46 0.99 2.79 -2.71
CA THR A 46 1.05 1.62 -1.83
C THR A 46 0.64 0.37 -2.59
N TRP A 47 1.28 -0.74 -2.29
CA TRP A 47 0.98 -2.02 -2.89
C TRP A 47 1.31 -3.18 -1.96
N ASN A 48 0.32 -3.94 -1.56
CA ASN A 48 0.54 -5.25 -0.99
C ASN A 48 0.93 -6.21 -2.13
N ILE A 49 2.22 -6.60 -2.17
CA ILE A 49 2.71 -7.57 -3.16
C ILE A 49 2.63 -8.97 -2.53
N ALA A 50 1.45 -9.53 -2.55
CA ALA A 50 1.05 -10.76 -1.89
C ALA A 50 2.18 -11.76 -1.64
N ASN A 51 2.49 -12.02 -0.36
CA ASN A 51 3.44 -13.04 0.06
C ASN A 51 4.81 -12.96 -0.65
N LEU A 52 5.39 -11.75 -0.76
CA LEU A 52 6.70 -11.55 -1.43
C LEU A 52 7.82 -12.23 -0.62
N GLY A 53 8.14 -13.45 -0.98
CA GLY A 53 9.14 -14.31 -0.34
C GLY A 53 8.62 -15.70 -0.01
N SER A 54 7.33 -15.86 0.22
CA SER A 54 6.70 -17.17 0.44
C SER A 54 6.24 -17.82 -0.87
N GLN A 55 5.91 -17.01 -1.88
CA GLN A 55 5.55 -17.47 -3.24
C GLN A 55 6.73 -17.31 -4.17
N LYS A 56 7.15 -18.41 -4.79
CA LYS A 56 8.28 -18.40 -5.74
C LYS A 56 7.82 -17.85 -7.09
N ARG A 57 8.23 -16.64 -7.40
CA ARG A 57 8.03 -15.98 -8.69
C ARG A 57 9.18 -16.31 -9.65
N GLU A 58 8.90 -16.30 -10.94
CA GLU A 58 9.93 -16.40 -11.99
C GLU A 58 10.46 -15.01 -12.35
N GLN A 59 11.61 -14.93 -13.00
CA GLN A 59 12.27 -13.66 -13.31
C GLN A 59 11.38 -12.73 -14.16
N GLU A 60 10.60 -13.30 -15.06
CA GLU A 60 9.65 -12.58 -15.92
C GLU A 60 8.64 -11.79 -15.11
N HIS A 61 8.13 -12.37 -14.02
CA HIS A 61 7.15 -11.71 -13.13
C HIS A 61 7.79 -10.54 -12.37
N TYR A 62 9.07 -10.69 -11.92
CA TYR A 62 9.78 -9.57 -11.30
C TYR A 62 10.00 -8.40 -12.25
N LYS A 63 10.25 -8.65 -13.54
CA LYS A 63 10.38 -7.60 -14.55
C LYS A 63 9.07 -6.82 -14.73
N ILE A 64 7.94 -7.53 -14.75
CA ILE A 64 6.61 -6.92 -14.86
C ILE A 64 6.28 -6.10 -13.61
N ILE A 65 6.55 -6.64 -12.42
CA ILE A 65 6.36 -5.93 -11.15
C ILE A 65 7.27 -4.70 -11.11
N ALA A 66 8.55 -4.84 -11.46
CA ALA A 66 9.51 -3.74 -11.48
C ALA A 66 9.09 -2.61 -12.43
N GLU A 67 8.55 -2.93 -13.61
CA GLU A 67 8.01 -1.91 -14.53
C GLU A 67 6.96 -1.05 -13.83
N MET A 68 5.96 -1.69 -13.20
CA MET A 68 4.89 -0.96 -12.49
C MET A 68 5.43 -0.11 -11.33
N LEU A 69 6.41 -0.61 -10.58
CA LEU A 69 7.03 0.14 -9.48
C LEU A 69 7.79 1.37 -9.97
N THR A 70 8.39 1.31 -11.17
CA THR A 70 9.13 2.46 -11.72
C THR A 70 8.26 3.66 -12.08
N TRP A 71 6.95 3.51 -12.14
CA TRP A 71 6.04 4.61 -12.41
C TRP A 71 5.91 5.60 -11.25
N PHE A 72 6.31 5.19 -10.03
CA PHE A 72 6.16 5.98 -8.81
C PHE A 72 7.51 6.48 -8.30
N ASP A 73 7.48 7.52 -7.49
CA ASP A 73 8.66 8.09 -6.84
C ASP A 73 8.92 7.47 -5.47
N ILE A 74 7.85 7.11 -4.75
CA ILE A 74 7.89 6.38 -3.48
C ILE A 74 6.77 5.34 -3.48
N ILE A 75 7.06 4.12 -3.05
CA ILE A 75 6.08 3.05 -2.90
C ILE A 75 6.23 2.42 -1.52
N ALA A 76 5.12 2.34 -0.79
CA ALA A 76 4.99 1.51 0.41
C ALA A 76 4.59 0.10 -0.01
N ILE A 77 5.35 -0.92 0.39
CA ILE A 77 5.11 -2.32 0.05
C ILE A 77 4.87 -3.11 1.33
N GLN A 78 3.88 -4.00 1.32
CA GLN A 78 3.52 -4.90 2.39
C GLN A 78 3.78 -6.36 2.01
N GLU A 79 3.75 -7.26 3.01
CA GLU A 79 3.92 -8.71 2.89
C GLU A 79 5.29 -9.15 2.37
N LEU A 80 6.37 -8.50 2.82
CA LEU A 80 7.71 -9.00 2.59
C LEU A 80 8.06 -10.11 3.58
N ASN A 81 8.59 -11.21 3.07
CA ASN A 81 9.11 -12.26 3.93
C ASN A 81 10.41 -11.80 4.65
N ASP A 82 10.64 -12.32 5.85
CA ASP A 82 11.75 -11.92 6.71
C ASP A 82 13.14 -12.07 6.05
N ASN A 83 13.37 -13.12 5.24
CA ASN A 83 14.65 -13.37 4.59
C ASN A 83 15.02 -12.40 3.44
N LEU A 84 14.06 -11.62 2.94
CA LEU A 84 14.23 -10.62 1.88
C LEU A 84 14.77 -11.15 0.53
N GLU A 85 14.83 -12.45 0.31
CA GLU A 85 15.40 -13.02 -0.92
C GLU A 85 14.66 -12.56 -2.17
N GLU A 86 13.33 -12.60 -2.14
CA GLU A 86 12.50 -12.22 -3.28
C GLU A 86 12.54 -10.69 -3.50
N LEU A 87 12.64 -9.91 -2.42
CA LEU A 87 12.87 -8.47 -2.53
C LEU A 87 14.20 -8.18 -3.25
N ARG A 88 15.24 -8.92 -2.95
CA ARG A 88 16.55 -8.77 -3.61
C ARG A 88 16.50 -9.15 -5.09
N LYS A 89 15.72 -10.17 -5.47
CA LYS A 89 15.47 -10.51 -6.88
C LYS A 89 14.74 -9.38 -7.59
N LEU A 90 13.69 -8.85 -6.98
CA LEU A 90 12.96 -7.70 -7.50
C LEU A 90 13.85 -6.45 -7.65
N GLN A 91 14.72 -6.17 -6.67
CA GLN A 91 15.66 -5.06 -6.74
C GLN A 91 16.64 -5.12 -7.92
N LYS A 92 17.03 -6.32 -8.35
CA LYS A 92 17.92 -6.52 -9.53
C LYS A 92 17.25 -6.08 -10.82
N GLU A 93 15.93 -6.11 -10.90
CA GLU A 93 15.17 -5.68 -12.09
C GLU A 93 14.86 -4.18 -12.08
N LEU A 94 15.10 -3.50 -10.95
CA LEU A 94 14.85 -2.06 -10.81
C LEU A 94 16.09 -1.23 -11.21
N PRO A 95 15.90 0.00 -11.73
CA PRO A 95 16.99 0.94 -11.93
C PRO A 95 17.78 1.20 -10.65
N ILE A 96 19.11 1.35 -10.75
CA ILE A 96 20.04 1.49 -9.61
C ILE A 96 19.72 2.66 -8.66
N ASN A 97 18.98 3.64 -9.13
CA ASN A 97 18.51 4.78 -8.33
C ASN A 97 17.29 4.46 -7.47
N TYR A 98 16.68 3.30 -7.59
CA TYR A 98 15.65 2.85 -6.65
C TYR A 98 16.31 2.22 -5.43
N LYS A 99 16.04 2.80 -4.27
CA LYS A 99 16.57 2.37 -2.97
C LYS A 99 15.45 1.82 -2.11
N VAL A 100 15.79 0.95 -1.19
CA VAL A 100 14.85 0.30 -0.26
C VAL A 100 15.28 0.54 1.17
N ILE A 101 14.31 0.82 2.02
CA ILE A 101 14.40 0.75 3.48
C ILE A 101 13.24 -0.13 3.96
N PHE A 102 13.44 -0.93 5.00
CA PHE A 102 12.44 -1.87 5.49
C PHE A 102 12.38 -1.90 7.01
N SER A 103 11.22 -2.32 7.54
CA SER A 103 10.95 -2.49 8.97
C SER A 103 11.67 -3.72 9.53
N ASP A 104 11.63 -3.88 10.84
CA ASP A 104 11.85 -5.19 11.45
C ASP A 104 10.70 -6.15 11.12
N ALA A 105 10.91 -7.45 11.34
CA ALA A 105 9.86 -8.45 11.18
C ALA A 105 8.85 -8.34 12.33
N SER A 106 7.58 -8.37 12.00
CA SER A 106 6.50 -8.34 12.97
C SER A 106 5.35 -9.22 12.47
N GLY A 107 4.41 -9.55 13.29
CA GLY A 107 3.28 -10.44 13.03
C GLY A 107 3.34 -11.27 11.75
N ASN A 108 3.32 -12.59 11.83
CA ASN A 108 3.50 -13.55 10.73
C ASN A 108 4.89 -13.52 10.05
N ASP A 109 5.94 -13.01 10.72
CA ASP A 109 7.30 -12.85 10.18
C ASP A 109 7.34 -12.01 8.89
N GLU A 110 6.46 -11.02 8.81
CA GLU A 110 6.35 -10.11 7.68
C GLU A 110 7.04 -8.78 7.97
N ARG A 111 7.66 -8.22 6.93
CA ARG A 111 8.23 -6.87 6.92
C ARG A 111 7.42 -5.97 6.00
N MET A 112 7.55 -4.68 6.22
CA MET A 112 7.10 -3.63 5.30
C MET A 112 8.31 -2.87 4.79
N CYS A 113 8.21 -2.29 3.58
CA CYS A 113 9.28 -1.45 3.09
C CYS A 113 8.77 -0.19 2.38
N PHE A 114 9.67 0.78 2.22
CA PHE A 114 9.55 1.83 1.23
C PHE A 114 10.60 1.65 0.15
N LEU A 115 10.15 1.59 -1.08
CA LEU A 115 10.98 1.68 -2.28
C LEU A 115 10.89 3.11 -2.80
N PHE A 116 12.03 3.76 -3.13
CA PHE A 116 12.02 5.15 -3.56
C PHE A 116 13.10 5.47 -4.59
N ASN A 117 12.79 6.41 -5.49
CA ASN A 117 13.69 6.94 -6.49
C ASN A 117 14.64 8.00 -5.88
N SER A 118 15.87 7.63 -5.56
CA SER A 118 16.86 8.51 -4.91
C SER A 118 17.34 9.70 -5.76
N LYS A 119 17.05 9.72 -7.07
CA LYS A 119 17.26 10.90 -7.92
C LYS A 119 16.20 11.98 -7.72
N LYS A 120 15.06 11.62 -7.19
CA LYS A 120 13.90 12.48 -6.98
C LYS A 120 13.67 12.83 -5.52
N VAL A 121 13.93 11.85 -4.64
CA VAL A 121 13.56 11.93 -3.22
C VAL A 121 14.77 11.63 -2.35
N LYS A 122 15.01 12.47 -1.36
CA LYS A 122 15.99 12.20 -0.31
C LYS A 122 15.28 11.59 0.89
N GLN A 123 15.74 10.43 1.34
CA GLN A 123 15.36 9.89 2.64
C GLN A 123 15.96 10.75 3.75
N MET A 124 15.16 11.05 4.76
CA MET A 124 15.56 11.86 5.91
C MET A 124 15.83 10.96 7.13
N GLU A 125 16.27 11.57 8.23
CA GLU A 125 16.80 10.87 9.41
C GLU A 125 15.73 10.10 10.20
N LYS A 126 14.48 10.60 10.20
CA LYS A 126 13.42 9.99 11.01
C LYS A 126 12.87 8.75 10.31
N ILE A 127 13.33 7.60 10.78
CA ILE A 127 12.90 6.26 10.36
C ILE A 127 12.67 5.44 11.63
N GLY A 128 11.65 4.61 11.64
CA GLY A 128 11.38 3.70 12.75
C GLY A 128 10.00 3.09 12.66
N GLU A 129 9.57 2.49 13.72
CA GLU A 129 8.25 1.92 13.87
C GLU A 129 7.41 2.73 14.85
N ILE A 130 6.08 2.71 14.67
CA ILE A 130 5.17 3.42 15.56
C ILE A 130 5.08 2.66 16.88
N SER A 131 5.81 3.14 17.88
CA SER A 131 5.74 2.63 19.23
C SER A 131 4.65 3.34 20.02
N ILE A 132 3.86 2.56 20.77
CA ILE A 132 2.85 3.05 21.72
C ILE A 132 3.28 2.58 23.12
N ALA A 133 3.43 3.54 24.03
CA ALA A 133 3.77 3.23 25.41
C ALA A 133 2.67 2.40 26.09
N ALA A 134 3.04 1.49 26.97
CA ALA A 134 2.09 0.57 27.62
C ALA A 134 0.96 1.32 28.37
N GLU A 135 1.29 2.43 29.00
CA GLU A 135 0.34 3.29 29.69
C GLU A 135 -0.66 4.00 28.77
N GLU A 136 -0.32 4.19 27.48
CA GLU A 136 -1.17 4.81 26.48
C GLU A 136 -2.15 3.83 25.79
N LEU A 137 -1.94 2.51 25.91
CA LEU A 137 -2.78 1.50 25.26
C LEU A 137 -4.26 1.67 25.65
N LYS A 138 -4.54 1.99 26.92
CA LYS A 138 -5.89 2.24 27.47
C LYS A 138 -6.63 3.44 26.84
N ASP A 139 -5.88 4.37 26.24
CA ASP A 139 -6.43 5.56 25.61
C ASP A 139 -6.82 5.32 24.14
N ILE A 140 -6.43 4.16 23.60
CA ILE A 140 -6.79 3.74 22.24
C ILE A 140 -8.11 2.99 22.31
N LYS A 141 -9.20 3.77 22.28
CA LYS A 141 -10.57 3.28 22.40
C LYS A 141 -11.53 4.10 21.54
N LEU A 142 -12.57 3.47 21.09
CA LEU A 142 -13.68 4.08 20.36
C LEU A 142 -15.00 3.74 21.08
N PRO A 143 -15.97 4.68 21.16
CA PRO A 143 -17.23 4.46 21.90
C PRO A 143 -18.01 3.22 21.45
N GLU A 144 -17.94 2.90 20.16
CA GLU A 144 -18.69 1.81 19.54
C GLU A 144 -17.98 0.45 19.65
N ILE A 145 -16.74 0.41 20.19
CA ILE A 145 -15.90 -0.78 20.25
C ILE A 145 -15.72 -1.23 21.69
N LYS A 146 -16.00 -2.52 21.95
CA LYS A 146 -15.87 -3.12 23.29
C LYS A 146 -14.51 -3.78 23.50
N SER A 147 -13.81 -4.15 22.43
CA SER A 147 -12.48 -4.75 22.53
C SER A 147 -11.45 -3.74 23.01
N GLU A 148 -10.44 -4.23 23.76
CA GLU A 148 -9.28 -3.44 24.16
C GLU A 148 -8.20 -3.49 23.08
N PHE A 149 -7.48 -2.38 22.89
CA PHE A 149 -6.30 -2.35 22.05
C PHE A 149 -5.11 -3.01 22.76
N LYS A 150 -4.57 -4.08 22.15
CA LYS A 150 -3.44 -4.87 22.71
C LYS A 150 -2.13 -4.66 21.93
N GLY A 151 -2.04 -3.60 21.14
CA GLY A 151 -0.96 -3.36 20.19
C GLY A 151 -1.31 -3.74 18.76
N PHE A 152 -0.45 -3.35 17.86
CA PHE A 152 -0.58 -3.65 16.44
C PHE A 152 -0.32 -5.14 16.17
N SER A 153 -1.01 -5.70 15.21
CA SER A 153 -0.70 -7.02 14.65
C SER A 153 0.64 -7.01 13.91
N LYS A 154 0.84 -5.97 13.12
CA LYS A 154 2.09 -5.63 12.47
C LYS A 154 2.37 -4.16 12.75
N THR A 155 3.51 -3.88 13.34
CA THR A 155 3.86 -2.52 13.77
C THR A 155 4.06 -1.61 12.55
N PRO A 156 3.30 -0.50 12.41
CA PRO A 156 3.42 0.36 11.25
C PRO A 156 4.82 0.96 11.10
N PHE A 157 5.35 0.93 9.89
CA PHE A 157 6.69 1.41 9.55
C PHE A 157 6.63 2.87 9.10
N LEU A 158 7.43 3.72 9.75
CA LEU A 158 7.52 5.16 9.49
C LEU A 158 8.83 5.49 8.81
N ALA A 159 8.77 6.31 7.75
CA ALA A 159 9.94 6.94 7.17
C ALA A 159 9.62 8.37 6.70
N THR A 160 10.63 9.23 6.74
CA THR A 160 10.50 10.61 6.26
C THR A 160 11.31 10.84 5.00
N PHE A 161 10.70 11.60 4.08
CA PHE A 161 11.27 11.89 2.77
C PHE A 161 11.19 13.39 2.49
N LYS A 162 12.15 13.87 1.68
CA LYS A 162 12.17 15.24 1.17
C LYS A 162 12.26 15.23 -0.34
N ALA A 163 11.39 16.01 -1.00
CA ALA A 163 11.49 16.35 -2.42
C ALA A 163 11.31 17.85 -2.58
N ASN A 164 12.23 18.50 -3.24
CA ASN A 164 12.31 19.97 -3.27
C ASN A 164 12.29 20.54 -1.83
N ASN A 165 11.33 21.42 -1.51
CA ASN A 165 11.13 21.97 -0.17
C ASN A 165 10.10 21.17 0.66
N PHE A 166 9.45 20.19 0.07
CA PHE A 166 8.41 19.39 0.71
C PHE A 166 9.02 18.26 1.52
N VAL A 167 8.77 18.26 2.84
CA VAL A 167 9.12 17.16 3.76
C VAL A 167 7.85 16.46 4.19
N VAL A 168 7.82 15.13 4.07
CA VAL A 168 6.66 14.30 4.42
C VAL A 168 7.08 13.11 5.26
N ALA A 169 6.26 12.78 6.26
CA ALA A 169 6.34 11.52 7.00
C ALA A 169 5.32 10.54 6.42
N LEU A 170 5.79 9.39 5.99
CA LEU A 170 4.97 8.32 5.44
C LEU A 170 4.88 7.18 6.43
N ILE A 171 3.67 6.72 6.72
CA ILE A 171 3.38 5.55 7.55
C ILE A 171 2.93 4.43 6.62
N ASN A 172 3.68 3.33 6.58
CA ASN A 172 3.30 2.10 5.92
C ASN A 172 2.62 1.20 6.95
N ALA A 173 1.37 0.84 6.71
CA ALA A 173 0.55 0.05 7.63
C ALA A 173 0.07 -1.24 6.96
N HIS A 174 0.01 -2.31 7.75
CA HIS A 174 -0.65 -3.55 7.39
C HIS A 174 -1.46 -4.04 8.60
N SER A 175 -2.75 -3.71 8.61
CA SER A 175 -3.63 -4.00 9.74
C SER A 175 -4.01 -5.47 9.85
N TYR A 176 -4.45 -5.87 11.03
CA TYR A 176 -4.93 -7.22 11.28
C TYR A 176 -6.05 -7.61 10.32
N PHE A 177 -5.91 -8.75 9.65
CA PHE A 177 -6.95 -9.30 8.77
C PHE A 177 -8.03 -10.05 9.57
N GLY A 178 -7.66 -11.17 10.18
CA GLY A 178 -8.57 -12.04 10.94
C GLY A 178 -9.70 -12.60 10.07
N ASP A 179 -10.91 -12.63 10.63
CA ASP A 179 -12.12 -13.06 9.95
C ASP A 179 -12.98 -11.82 9.65
N GLU A 180 -13.31 -11.60 8.38
CA GLU A 180 -14.07 -10.43 7.94
C GLU A 180 -15.47 -10.33 8.54
N SER A 181 -16.08 -11.46 8.84
CA SER A 181 -17.44 -11.56 9.39
C SER A 181 -17.49 -11.45 10.91
N LYS A 182 -16.37 -11.65 11.60
CA LYS A 182 -16.33 -11.66 13.07
C LYS A 182 -16.14 -10.26 13.64
N LEU A 183 -17.09 -9.84 14.48
CA LEU A 183 -17.07 -8.54 15.15
C LEU A 183 -15.71 -8.26 15.85
N LYS A 184 -15.15 -9.23 16.59
CA LYS A 184 -13.85 -9.07 17.26
C LYS A 184 -12.70 -8.76 16.30
N SER A 185 -12.71 -9.33 15.10
CA SER A 185 -11.70 -9.03 14.06
C SER A 185 -11.88 -7.62 13.51
N ILE A 186 -13.13 -7.20 13.28
CA ILE A 186 -13.47 -5.86 12.82
C ILE A 186 -13.07 -4.84 13.89
N GLU A 187 -13.42 -5.06 15.16
CA GLU A 187 -13.07 -4.20 16.29
C GLU A 187 -11.54 -4.03 16.42
N ARG A 188 -10.76 -5.14 16.31
CA ARG A 188 -9.30 -5.08 16.36
C ARG A 188 -8.72 -4.24 15.22
N ARG A 189 -9.15 -4.46 13.98
CA ARG A 189 -8.76 -3.67 12.80
C ARG A 189 -9.07 -2.19 13.00
N SER A 190 -10.28 -1.89 13.51
CA SER A 190 -10.72 -0.53 13.75
C SER A 190 -9.83 0.18 14.78
N LEU A 191 -9.43 -0.51 15.85
CA LEU A 191 -8.54 0.06 16.87
C LEU A 191 -7.12 0.26 16.32
N GLU A 192 -6.60 -0.62 15.46
CA GLU A 192 -5.32 -0.43 14.78
C GLU A 192 -5.36 0.79 13.84
N ALA A 193 -6.41 0.92 13.02
CA ALA A 193 -6.60 2.07 12.13
C ALA A 193 -6.75 3.39 12.93
N TYR A 194 -7.55 3.39 13.99
CA TYR A 194 -7.67 4.53 14.90
C TYR A 194 -6.36 4.93 15.55
N CYS A 195 -5.56 3.95 15.98
CA CYS A 195 -4.26 4.18 16.60
C CYS A 195 -3.30 4.89 15.66
N VAL A 196 -3.26 4.50 14.38
CA VAL A 196 -2.47 5.20 13.34
C VAL A 196 -2.92 6.65 13.21
N GLY A 197 -4.23 6.90 13.11
CA GLY A 197 -4.79 8.25 13.04
C GLY A 197 -4.50 9.09 14.28
N ARG A 198 -4.67 8.50 15.48
CA ARG A 198 -4.35 9.15 16.76
C ARG A 198 -2.87 9.54 16.84
N TRP A 199 -1.98 8.62 16.46
CA TRP A 199 -0.55 8.90 16.45
C TRP A 199 -0.22 10.08 15.51
N ALA A 200 -0.74 10.07 14.30
CA ALA A 200 -0.49 11.14 13.32
C ALA A 200 -0.99 12.49 13.82
N ASP A 201 -2.21 12.55 14.37
CA ASP A 201 -2.82 13.76 14.92
C ASP A 201 -2.01 14.33 16.11
N LEU A 202 -1.63 13.49 17.07
CA LEU A 202 -0.82 13.92 18.20
C LEU A 202 0.57 14.42 17.76
N ARG A 203 1.17 13.80 16.74
CA ARG A 203 2.49 14.21 16.25
C ARG A 203 2.45 15.53 15.52
N ARG A 204 1.46 15.79 14.63
CA ARG A 204 1.36 17.09 13.94
C ARG A 204 1.11 18.25 14.89
N ASN A 205 0.41 18.01 16.00
CA ASN A 205 0.06 19.03 17.00
C ASN A 205 1.17 19.21 18.06
N SER A 206 2.24 18.42 18.02
CA SER A 206 3.37 18.55 18.95
C SER A 206 4.22 19.77 18.60
N LYS A 207 4.68 20.51 19.62
CA LYS A 207 5.66 21.61 19.48
C LYS A 207 6.99 21.13 18.86
N ASN A 208 7.33 19.86 19.05
CA ASN A 208 8.54 19.22 18.51
C ASN A 208 8.23 18.39 17.26
N CYS A 209 7.22 18.76 16.48
CA CYS A 209 6.84 18.07 15.27
C CYS A 209 7.96 18.12 14.24
N TYR A 210 8.40 16.97 13.74
CA TYR A 210 9.43 16.90 12.68
C TYR A 210 8.87 17.44 11.35
N THR A 211 7.62 17.08 11.02
CA THR A 211 6.84 17.65 9.93
C THR A 211 5.34 17.45 10.21
N GLN A 212 4.55 18.43 9.81
CA GLN A 212 3.07 18.33 9.89
C GLN A 212 2.47 17.57 8.70
N ASN A 213 3.25 17.34 7.64
CA ASN A 213 2.83 16.59 6.47
C ASN A 213 2.93 15.10 6.76
N ILE A 214 1.85 14.49 7.18
CA ILE A 214 1.79 13.06 7.52
C ILE A 214 0.76 12.37 6.62
N ILE A 215 1.20 11.29 5.98
CA ILE A 215 0.39 10.42 5.13
C ILE A 215 0.52 9.00 5.69
N ALA A 216 -0.61 8.33 5.91
CA ALA A 216 -0.61 6.90 6.17
C ALA A 216 -1.14 6.16 4.93
N MET A 217 -0.51 5.04 4.63
CA MET A 217 -0.83 4.22 3.47
C MET A 217 -0.56 2.75 3.75
N GLY A 218 -1.21 1.89 3.02
CA GLY A 218 -1.02 0.46 3.15
C GLY A 218 -2.32 -0.32 3.10
N ASP A 219 -2.21 -1.56 3.49
CA ASP A 219 -3.33 -2.48 3.63
C ASP A 219 -3.97 -2.34 5.01
N PHE A 220 -5.05 -1.56 5.08
CA PHE A 220 -5.83 -1.39 6.29
C PHE A 220 -6.89 -2.49 6.48
N ASN A 221 -6.97 -3.43 5.56
CA ASN A 221 -8.02 -4.44 5.51
C ASN A 221 -9.42 -3.80 5.63
N LEU A 222 -9.58 -2.63 4.99
CA LEU A 222 -10.82 -1.85 5.00
C LEU A 222 -11.80 -2.46 3.99
N PRO A 223 -12.96 -2.99 4.43
CA PRO A 223 -13.89 -3.62 3.49
C PRO A 223 -14.59 -2.59 2.61
N LYS A 224 -15.02 -1.46 3.18
CA LYS A 224 -15.83 -0.47 2.48
C LYS A 224 -15.41 0.97 2.81
N ILE A 225 -15.55 1.87 1.84
CA ILE A 225 -15.38 3.31 2.01
C ILE A 225 -16.77 3.94 2.18
N GLU A 226 -17.38 3.72 3.33
CA GLU A 226 -18.69 4.28 3.63
C GLU A 226 -18.84 4.60 5.13
N PRO A 227 -19.64 5.64 5.50
CA PRO A 227 -19.78 6.07 6.88
C PRO A 227 -20.29 5.00 7.85
N GLY A 228 -20.92 3.94 7.37
CA GLY A 228 -21.40 2.82 8.18
C GLY A 228 -20.31 1.83 8.57
N ASP A 229 -19.16 1.80 7.87
CA ASP A 229 -18.07 0.88 8.15
C ASP A 229 -17.25 1.33 9.37
N LEU A 230 -17.02 0.41 10.34
CA LEU A 230 -16.32 0.73 11.59
C LEU A 230 -14.83 1.02 11.35
N VAL A 231 -14.17 0.30 10.43
CA VAL A 231 -12.76 0.51 10.12
C VAL A 231 -12.57 1.86 9.43
N TYR A 232 -13.46 2.19 8.49
CA TYR A 232 -13.48 3.50 7.84
C TYR A 232 -13.66 4.65 8.82
N LYS A 233 -14.67 4.57 9.69
CA LYS A 233 -14.88 5.57 10.74
C LYS A 233 -13.66 5.73 11.65
N ALA A 234 -13.09 4.61 12.08
CA ALA A 234 -11.94 4.58 12.97
C ALA A 234 -10.72 5.24 12.33
N LEU A 235 -10.45 4.95 11.06
CA LEU A 235 -9.32 5.52 10.30
C LEU A 235 -9.42 7.05 10.20
N LEU A 236 -10.62 7.58 10.01
CA LEU A 236 -10.87 9.03 9.87
C LEU A 236 -11.14 9.76 11.19
N ALA A 237 -11.35 9.06 12.30
CA ALA A 237 -11.79 9.64 13.57
C ALA A 237 -10.85 10.71 14.15
N ARG A 238 -9.57 10.74 13.71
CA ARG A 238 -8.56 11.72 14.17
C ARG A 238 -8.16 12.72 13.09
N GLY A 239 -9.02 12.92 12.08
CA GLY A 239 -8.89 13.97 11.09
C GLY A 239 -8.09 13.57 9.86
N PHE A 240 -7.81 12.29 9.62
CA PHE A 240 -7.38 11.87 8.29
C PHE A 240 -8.50 12.10 7.26
N GLU A 241 -8.10 12.49 6.06
CA GLU A 241 -8.94 12.57 4.88
C GLU A 241 -8.45 11.52 3.86
N ILE A 242 -9.37 11.00 3.05
CA ILE A 242 -9.03 10.18 1.88
C ILE A 242 -9.05 11.04 0.62
N PRO A 243 -8.18 10.75 -0.35
CA PRO A 243 -8.22 11.45 -1.64
C PRO A 243 -9.47 11.04 -2.43
N GLU A 244 -9.94 11.94 -3.29
CA GLU A 244 -10.92 11.58 -4.29
C GLU A 244 -10.30 10.63 -5.32
N HIS A 245 -10.87 9.43 -5.44
CA HIS A 245 -10.35 8.43 -6.39
C HIS A 245 -10.83 8.72 -7.79
N SER A 246 -9.89 8.88 -8.71
CA SER A 246 -10.20 9.08 -10.13
C SER A 246 -10.88 7.86 -10.75
N THR A 247 -10.62 6.66 -10.24
CA THR A 247 -11.14 5.41 -10.80
C THR A 247 -12.34 4.84 -10.07
N LYS A 248 -12.51 5.15 -8.79
CA LYS A 248 -13.58 4.62 -7.92
C LYS A 248 -13.70 3.10 -7.95
N ILE A 249 -12.60 2.39 -8.11
CA ILE A 249 -12.55 0.94 -8.13
C ILE A 249 -12.03 0.35 -6.82
N TYR A 250 -12.35 -0.90 -6.56
CA TYR A 250 -11.85 -1.66 -5.43
C TYR A 250 -10.35 -1.91 -5.53
N SER A 251 -9.68 -2.11 -4.39
CA SER A 251 -8.23 -2.30 -4.34
C SER A 251 -7.80 -3.77 -4.48
N ASN A 252 -8.72 -4.70 -4.59
CA ASN A 252 -8.43 -6.12 -4.82
C ASN A 252 -8.87 -6.60 -6.20
N ILE A 253 -8.28 -7.70 -6.71
CA ILE A 253 -8.62 -8.28 -8.01
C ILE A 253 -9.98 -8.99 -8.04
N ASN A 254 -10.57 -9.28 -6.89
CA ASN A 254 -11.95 -9.78 -6.81
C ASN A 254 -12.98 -8.68 -7.10
N ASN A 255 -12.56 -7.43 -6.98
CA ASN A 255 -13.37 -6.25 -7.26
C ASN A 255 -14.55 -6.09 -6.29
N ASP A 256 -14.31 -6.31 -5.01
CA ASP A 256 -15.33 -6.28 -3.95
C ASP A 256 -14.88 -5.58 -2.65
N MET A 257 -13.57 -5.29 -2.46
CA MET A 257 -13.02 -4.72 -1.23
C MET A 257 -12.11 -3.52 -1.46
N HIS A 258 -12.05 -2.62 -0.47
CA HIS A 258 -11.21 -1.42 -0.46
C HIS A 258 -10.04 -1.54 0.54
N TYR A 259 -9.44 -2.71 0.68
CA TYR A 259 -8.42 -3.02 1.69
C TYR A 259 -7.33 -1.97 1.80
N ASP A 260 -6.76 -1.56 0.66
CA ASP A 260 -5.65 -0.63 0.60
C ASP A 260 -6.14 0.81 0.60
N GLN A 261 -5.52 1.66 1.41
CA GLN A 261 -5.84 3.08 1.51
C GLN A 261 -4.58 3.95 1.51
N ILE A 262 -4.77 5.20 1.05
CA ILE A 262 -3.87 6.31 1.31
C ILE A 262 -4.72 7.39 1.96
N VAL A 263 -4.30 7.81 3.15
CA VAL A 263 -4.97 8.85 3.93
C VAL A 263 -3.96 9.91 4.37
N PHE A 264 -4.39 11.16 4.46
CA PHE A 264 -3.51 12.26 4.77
C PHE A 264 -4.17 13.26 5.74
N LEU A 265 -3.37 14.00 6.46
CA LEU A 265 -3.86 15.06 7.33
C LEU A 265 -4.34 16.28 6.52
N PRO A 266 -5.35 17.04 7.00
CA PRO A 266 -6.05 18.08 6.24
C PRO A 266 -5.15 19.16 5.59
N GLY A 267 -3.98 19.45 6.19
CA GLY A 267 -3.02 20.40 5.62
C GLY A 267 -2.48 20.01 4.24
N LEU A 268 -2.62 18.74 3.85
CA LEU A 268 -2.19 18.25 2.54
C LEU A 268 -3.27 18.28 1.46
N LYS A 269 -4.52 18.56 1.82
CA LYS A 269 -5.68 18.49 0.91
C LYS A 269 -5.46 19.24 -0.41
N ASN A 270 -5.01 20.48 -0.32
CA ASN A 270 -4.78 21.33 -1.51
C ASN A 270 -3.52 20.96 -2.29
N LEU A 271 -2.65 20.12 -1.74
CA LEU A 271 -1.44 19.63 -2.41
C LEU A 271 -1.70 18.34 -3.18
N VAL A 272 -2.71 17.54 -2.80
CA VAL A 272 -3.10 16.33 -3.54
C VAL A 272 -3.79 16.74 -4.83
N THR A 273 -3.14 16.50 -5.97
CA THR A 273 -3.63 16.94 -7.30
C THR A 273 -4.30 15.83 -8.09
N ASN A 274 -4.01 14.58 -7.77
CA ASN A 274 -4.61 13.42 -8.42
C ASN A 274 -4.49 12.17 -7.53
N SER A 275 -5.34 11.18 -7.79
CA SER A 275 -5.32 9.91 -7.08
C SER A 275 -5.99 8.81 -7.90
N GLY A 276 -5.70 7.55 -7.60
CA GLY A 276 -6.36 6.46 -8.29
C GLY A 276 -5.97 5.08 -7.77
N VAL A 277 -6.56 4.09 -8.41
CA VAL A 277 -6.22 2.67 -8.28
C VAL A 277 -5.88 2.14 -9.65
N PHE A 278 -4.75 1.46 -9.80
CA PHE A 278 -4.37 0.83 -11.06
C PHE A 278 -4.69 -0.66 -11.03
N ASP A 279 -5.71 -1.04 -11.78
CA ASP A 279 -6.19 -2.41 -11.92
C ASP A 279 -5.43 -3.17 -13.01
N PHE A 280 -4.17 -3.52 -12.73
CA PHE A 280 -3.29 -4.25 -13.64
C PHE A 280 -3.89 -5.58 -14.13
N ASP A 281 -4.83 -6.15 -13.37
CA ASP A 281 -5.57 -7.36 -13.70
C ASP A 281 -6.44 -7.21 -14.97
N GLY A 282 -6.77 -5.99 -15.37
CA GLY A 282 -7.41 -5.69 -16.65
C GLY A 282 -6.46 -5.60 -17.84
N ALA A 283 -5.14 -5.67 -17.61
CA ALA A 283 -4.12 -5.52 -18.65
C ALA A 283 -3.25 -6.76 -18.85
N LEU A 284 -2.91 -7.44 -17.74
CA LEU A 284 -1.96 -8.55 -17.73
C LEU A 284 -2.60 -9.87 -18.14
N PHE A 285 -1.82 -10.66 -18.90
CA PHE A 285 -2.11 -12.05 -19.25
C PHE A 285 -3.51 -12.25 -19.89
N PRO A 286 -3.87 -11.47 -20.92
CA PRO A 286 -5.22 -11.53 -21.51
C PRO A 286 -5.54 -12.93 -22.09
N GLU A 287 -4.54 -13.74 -22.45
CA GLU A 287 -4.73 -15.10 -22.92
C GLU A 287 -5.20 -16.08 -21.84
N LEU A 288 -5.01 -15.74 -20.56
CA LEU A 288 -5.51 -16.53 -19.44
C LEU A 288 -6.95 -16.18 -19.06
N TRP A 289 -7.51 -15.15 -19.68
CA TRP A 289 -8.89 -14.78 -19.48
C TRP A 289 -9.81 -15.77 -20.17
N ASP A 290 -10.65 -16.44 -19.41
CA ASP A 290 -11.72 -17.32 -19.89
C ASP A 290 -13.00 -16.95 -19.14
N GLU A 291 -14.01 -16.51 -19.87
CA GLU A 291 -15.31 -16.12 -19.31
C GLU A 291 -15.97 -17.26 -18.53
N LYS A 292 -15.77 -18.50 -19.00
CA LYS A 292 -16.30 -19.72 -18.34
C LYS A 292 -15.48 -20.16 -17.13
N LYS A 293 -14.21 -19.71 -17.04
CA LYS A 293 -13.27 -20.05 -15.97
C LYS A 293 -12.46 -18.82 -15.50
N PRO A 294 -13.12 -17.76 -15.00
CA PRO A 294 -12.46 -16.51 -14.62
C PRO A 294 -11.45 -16.68 -13.48
N THR A 295 -11.53 -17.80 -12.74
CA THR A 295 -10.59 -18.11 -11.66
C THR A 295 -9.18 -18.45 -12.14
N ILE A 296 -8.97 -18.84 -13.39
CA ILE A 296 -7.64 -19.17 -13.94
C ILE A 296 -6.74 -17.94 -13.87
N LEU A 297 -7.16 -16.85 -14.50
CA LEU A 297 -6.41 -15.60 -14.47
C LEU A 297 -6.21 -15.07 -13.04
N LYS A 298 -7.28 -15.06 -12.23
CA LYS A 298 -7.20 -14.59 -10.83
C LYS A 298 -6.20 -15.40 -10.00
N ASN A 299 -6.20 -16.74 -10.12
CA ASN A 299 -5.26 -17.60 -9.42
C ASN A 299 -3.82 -17.38 -9.90
N TYR A 300 -3.62 -17.12 -11.20
CA TYR A 300 -2.32 -16.79 -11.76
C TYR A 300 -1.81 -15.45 -11.22
N LEU A 301 -2.64 -14.42 -11.29
CA LEU A 301 -2.28 -13.08 -10.80
C LEU A 301 -1.93 -13.08 -9.32
N ARG A 302 -2.78 -13.66 -8.45
CA ARG A 302 -2.54 -13.68 -7.00
C ARG A 302 -1.28 -14.44 -6.60
N TYR A 303 -0.89 -15.44 -7.38
CA TYR A 303 0.34 -16.18 -7.11
C TYR A 303 1.59 -15.46 -7.64
N TYR A 304 1.54 -14.97 -8.87
CA TYR A 304 2.73 -14.45 -9.55
C TYR A 304 2.87 -12.93 -9.50
N ILE A 305 1.79 -12.18 -9.31
CA ILE A 305 1.80 -10.72 -9.22
C ILE A 305 1.31 -10.28 -7.84
N SER A 306 0.01 -10.15 -7.67
CA SER A 306 -0.67 -9.86 -6.40
C SER A 306 -2.19 -10.00 -6.57
N ASP A 307 -2.92 -10.18 -5.48
CA ASP A 307 -4.37 -10.01 -5.40
C ASP A 307 -4.79 -8.60 -4.96
N HIS A 308 -3.83 -7.72 -4.66
CA HIS A 308 -4.05 -6.31 -4.39
C HIS A 308 -3.62 -5.44 -5.56
N ARG A 309 -4.40 -4.41 -5.86
CA ARG A 309 -4.14 -3.41 -6.89
C ARG A 309 -3.31 -2.25 -6.32
N ILE A 310 -2.57 -1.57 -7.19
CA ILE A 310 -1.75 -0.42 -6.78
C ILE A 310 -2.63 0.79 -6.53
N LYS A 311 -2.59 1.33 -5.32
CA LYS A 311 -3.24 2.60 -4.99
C LYS A 311 -2.21 3.73 -4.95
N TRP A 312 -2.56 4.92 -5.48
CA TRP A 312 -1.59 6.00 -5.63
C TRP A 312 -2.21 7.40 -5.50
N ILE A 313 -1.35 8.36 -5.17
CA ILE A 313 -1.66 9.79 -5.16
C ILE A 313 -0.54 10.59 -5.85
N GLU A 314 -0.87 11.76 -6.37
CA GLU A 314 0.06 12.78 -6.86
C GLU A 314 -0.01 14.00 -5.95
N ILE A 315 1.15 14.50 -5.49
CA ILE A 315 1.25 15.61 -4.53
C ILE A 315 2.19 16.69 -5.07
N LEU A 316 1.81 17.96 -4.96
CA LEU A 316 2.68 19.11 -5.19
C LEU A 316 3.79 19.19 -4.13
N THR A 317 5.00 19.60 -4.55
CA THR A 317 6.20 19.66 -3.69
C THR A 317 6.85 21.04 -3.61
N ASP A 318 6.23 22.03 -4.20
CA ASP A 318 6.72 23.42 -4.19
C ASP A 318 6.12 24.21 -3.03
#